data_ba6a4e12f571b01b3a3655c4819735f6
#
_entry.id   ba6a4e12f571b01b3a3655c4819735f6
#
_cell.length_a   1.000
_cell.length_b   1.000
_cell.length_c   1.000
_cell.angle_alpha   90.00
_cell.angle_beta   90.00
_cell.angle_gamma   90.00
#
_symmetry.space_group_name_H-M   'P 1'
#
loop_
_entity.id
_entity.type
_entity.pdbx_description
1 polymer ?
#
loop_
_entity_poly.entity_id
_entity_poly.type
_entity_poly.pdbx_seq_one_letter_code
_entity_poly.pdbx_strand_id
1 'polypeptide(L)'
;DVLAQIFSASGTSTDSQVNFITSSKETQTGQYNVNLEVMASRGVLDGTAVAALSDLATSPLTIDASNDTFSILIDGIGSGALNLTQKNYSSGAELAAEIQAKINASDSLKDNGASVLVSFSDGKLQISSALYGDKSSVEITAIEGAADLGLSIGAGTKGTDVKGTIGGQEADSLGTVLTGRGEASGMILEFSGGSAGNRGSVFFNRGIADQLDSLITGFLKSDSLIDARTDGLSSRIEDINEQRSALNTKLDTLEARLYKQFNAMDQIVAQLQSTGSFLEQQLDNLPGVVREK
;
A
#
# COMPACT_ATOMS: atom_id res chain seq x y z
N ASP A 1 7.04 15.73 -16.95
CA ASP A 1 7.12 15.00 -18.22
C ASP A 1 5.74 14.42 -18.56
N VAL A 2 5.11 14.90 -19.66
CA VAL A 2 3.74 14.52 -20.08
C VAL A 2 3.64 13.01 -20.34
N LEU A 3 4.71 12.40 -20.84
CA LEU A 3 4.76 10.94 -21.05
C LEU A 3 4.69 10.16 -19.74
N ALA A 4 5.37 10.59 -18.68
CA ALA A 4 5.31 9.94 -17.38
C ALA A 4 3.88 9.99 -16.80
N GLN A 5 3.15 11.09 -16.97
CA GLN A 5 1.76 11.22 -16.51
C GLN A 5 0.77 10.31 -17.26
N ILE A 6 1.08 9.94 -18.50
CA ILE A 6 0.24 9.04 -19.30
C ILE A 6 0.45 7.57 -18.87
N PHE A 7 1.68 7.20 -18.52
CA PHE A 7 2.03 5.80 -18.24
C PHE A 7 2.01 5.41 -16.77
N SER A 8 2.23 6.36 -15.85
CA SER A 8 2.24 6.12 -14.41
C SER A 8 1.05 6.77 -13.71
N ALA A 9 0.72 6.26 -12.52
CA ALA A 9 -0.24 6.91 -11.63
C ALA A 9 0.24 8.32 -11.27
N SER A 10 -0.62 9.31 -11.40
CA SER A 10 -0.30 10.71 -11.15
C SER A 10 -1.43 11.43 -10.44
N GLY A 11 -1.07 12.32 -9.51
CA GLY A 11 -1.99 13.24 -8.84
C GLY A 11 -1.58 14.69 -9.09
N THR A 12 -2.53 15.53 -9.42
CA THR A 12 -2.31 16.97 -9.60
C THR A 12 -3.24 17.73 -8.66
N SER A 13 -2.65 18.55 -7.78
CA SER A 13 -3.41 19.41 -6.87
C SER A 13 -3.66 20.79 -7.47
N THR A 14 -4.80 21.38 -7.16
CA THR A 14 -5.10 22.79 -7.46
C THR A 14 -4.48 23.76 -6.46
N ASP A 15 -4.05 23.27 -5.29
CA ASP A 15 -3.34 24.03 -4.25
C ASP A 15 -1.86 23.68 -4.29
N SER A 16 -0.98 24.66 -4.48
CA SER A 16 0.47 24.48 -4.54
C SER A 16 1.13 24.02 -3.23
N GLN A 17 0.40 24.09 -2.13
CA GLN A 17 0.85 23.62 -0.81
C GLN A 17 0.34 22.21 -0.47
N VAL A 18 -0.41 21.59 -1.37
CA VAL A 18 -0.86 20.20 -1.27
C VAL A 18 -0.14 19.38 -2.33
N ASN A 19 0.77 18.55 -1.88
CA ASN A 19 1.61 17.71 -2.73
C ASN A 19 1.06 16.28 -2.77
N PHE A 20 0.81 15.76 -3.96
CA PHE A 20 0.55 14.33 -4.13
C PHE A 20 1.88 13.57 -4.05
N ILE A 21 1.99 12.63 -3.11
CA ILE A 21 3.19 11.82 -2.92
C ILE A 21 3.07 10.49 -3.66
N THR A 22 2.01 9.74 -3.38
CA THR A 22 1.77 8.41 -3.98
C THR A 22 0.32 7.98 -3.83
N SER A 23 -0.01 6.84 -4.42
CA SER A 23 -1.31 6.19 -4.30
C SER A 23 -1.16 4.67 -4.24
N SER A 24 -2.21 3.96 -3.87
CA SER A 24 -2.27 2.50 -3.90
C SER A 24 -3.00 1.98 -5.14
N LYS A 25 -2.99 0.65 -5.33
CA LYS A 25 -3.80 0.00 -6.37
C LYS A 25 -5.32 0.13 -6.13
N GLU A 26 -5.72 0.46 -4.92
CA GLU A 26 -7.13 0.63 -4.53
C GLU A 26 -7.65 2.04 -4.81
N THR A 27 -6.76 3.03 -4.99
CA THR A 27 -7.14 4.41 -5.27
C THR A 27 -7.86 4.49 -6.62
N GLN A 28 -9.08 4.98 -6.65
CA GLN A 28 -9.87 5.14 -7.87
C GLN A 28 -9.48 6.41 -8.62
N THR A 29 -9.55 6.37 -9.96
CA THR A 29 -9.38 7.58 -10.78
C THR A 29 -10.53 8.54 -10.55
N GLY A 30 -10.23 9.82 -10.29
CA GLY A 30 -11.26 10.82 -10.00
C GLY A 30 -10.71 12.14 -9.50
N GLN A 31 -11.63 13.02 -9.15
CA GLN A 31 -11.36 14.29 -8.49
C GLN A 31 -11.77 14.20 -7.04
N TYR A 32 -10.85 14.51 -6.15
CA TYR A 32 -11.03 14.46 -4.70
C TYR A 32 -10.91 15.86 -4.11
N ASN A 33 -11.98 16.35 -3.54
CA ASN A 33 -11.95 17.60 -2.77
C ASN A 33 -11.17 17.37 -1.48
N VAL A 34 -10.30 18.32 -1.14
CA VAL A 34 -9.45 18.26 0.06
C VAL A 34 -9.88 19.38 0.99
N ASN A 35 -10.21 19.02 2.23
CA ASN A 35 -10.55 19.98 3.28
C ASN A 35 -9.76 19.66 4.54
N LEU A 36 -9.07 20.67 5.10
CA LEU A 36 -8.34 20.55 6.35
C LEU A 36 -9.17 21.08 7.51
N GLU A 37 -9.24 20.33 8.58
CA GLU A 37 -9.81 20.74 9.86
C GLU A 37 -8.74 21.36 10.76
N VAL A 38 -7.54 20.72 10.77
CA VAL A 38 -6.41 21.14 11.58
C VAL A 38 -5.15 21.07 10.72
N MET A 39 -4.34 22.12 10.72
CA MET A 39 -3.00 22.10 10.14
C MET A 39 -2.01 21.50 11.13
N ALA A 40 -1.05 20.72 10.63
CA ALA A 40 0.02 20.18 11.46
C ALA A 40 0.83 21.27 12.15
N SER A 41 1.15 21.06 13.42
CA SER A 41 2.01 21.94 14.18
C SER A 41 3.22 21.19 14.76
N ARG A 42 4.23 21.95 15.13
CA ARG A 42 5.42 21.43 15.82
C ARG A 42 5.22 21.50 17.33
N GLY A 43 5.95 20.68 18.07
CA GLY A 43 6.14 20.84 19.50
C GLY A 43 7.00 22.07 19.76
N VAL A 44 6.54 22.93 20.66
CA VAL A 44 7.18 24.23 20.94
C VAL A 44 7.31 24.43 22.45
N LEU A 45 8.48 24.84 22.89
CA LEU A 45 8.73 25.36 24.23
C LEU A 45 9.01 26.86 24.15
N ASP A 46 8.12 27.63 24.69
CA ASP A 46 8.23 29.07 24.78
C ASP A 46 8.91 29.46 26.08
N GLY A 47 9.98 30.21 25.95
CA GLY A 47 10.61 30.91 27.09
C GLY A 47 9.78 32.10 27.53
N THR A 48 10.14 32.64 28.68
CA THR A 48 9.59 33.89 29.23
C THR A 48 10.52 35.07 28.97
N ALA A 49 9.96 36.26 28.83
CA ALA A 49 10.81 37.47 28.75
C ALA A 49 11.45 37.73 30.11
N VAL A 50 12.76 37.84 30.10
CA VAL A 50 13.55 38.14 31.29
C VAL A 50 14.42 39.40 31.08
N ALA A 51 14.70 40.10 32.16
CA ALA A 51 15.47 41.34 32.10
C ALA A 51 16.88 41.15 31.51
N ALA A 52 17.50 39.98 31.77
CA ALA A 52 18.82 39.61 31.23
C ALA A 52 18.86 39.53 29.70
N LEU A 53 17.71 39.27 29.05
CA LEU A 53 17.57 39.14 27.59
C LEU A 53 16.99 40.39 26.92
N SER A 54 16.55 41.40 27.68
CA SER A 54 15.85 42.57 27.13
C SER A 54 16.74 43.55 26.35
N ASP A 55 17.99 43.66 26.72
CA ASP A 55 18.94 44.59 26.09
C ASP A 55 20.37 44.02 26.09
N LEU A 56 20.57 42.95 25.34
CA LEU A 56 21.85 42.27 25.22
C LEU A 56 22.95 43.13 24.54
N ALA A 57 22.54 44.13 23.75
CA ALA A 57 23.50 44.99 23.07
C ALA A 57 24.27 45.92 24.06
N THR A 58 23.60 46.41 25.11
CA THR A 58 24.20 47.25 26.12
C THR A 58 24.60 46.49 27.37
N SER A 59 23.94 45.39 27.68
CA SER A 59 24.19 44.50 28.82
C SER A 59 24.29 43.05 28.37
N PRO A 60 25.44 42.62 27.82
CA PRO A 60 25.61 41.26 27.34
C PRO A 60 25.39 40.20 28.44
N LEU A 61 24.70 39.09 28.10
CA LEU A 61 24.56 37.96 29.00
C LEU A 61 25.88 37.22 29.11
N THR A 62 26.41 37.09 30.32
CA THR A 62 27.58 36.27 30.59
C THR A 62 27.17 34.84 30.88
N ILE A 63 27.64 33.91 30.07
CA ILE A 63 27.55 32.48 30.35
C ILE A 63 28.87 32.01 30.93
N ASP A 64 28.82 31.41 32.11
CA ASP A 64 29.96 30.83 32.84
C ASP A 64 29.61 29.44 33.41
N ALA A 65 30.51 28.87 34.24
CA ALA A 65 30.31 27.51 34.79
C ALA A 65 29.09 27.38 35.74
N SER A 66 28.39 28.44 36.09
CA SER A 66 27.20 28.42 36.95
C SER A 66 25.88 28.40 36.18
N ASN A 67 25.91 28.64 34.86
CA ASN A 67 24.71 28.76 34.03
C ASN A 67 24.87 28.21 32.61
N ASP A 68 25.89 27.38 32.36
CA ASP A 68 26.18 26.85 31.02
C ASP A 68 25.54 25.49 30.71
N THR A 69 25.04 24.77 31.71
CA THR A 69 24.60 23.38 31.53
C THR A 69 23.08 23.27 31.46
N PHE A 70 22.58 22.50 30.49
CA PHE A 70 21.17 22.11 30.38
C PHE A 70 21.00 20.74 29.75
N SER A 71 19.82 20.12 29.93
CA SER A 71 19.43 18.87 29.30
C SER A 71 18.01 18.99 28.78
N ILE A 72 17.75 18.42 27.60
CA ILE A 72 16.50 18.57 26.88
C ILE A 72 16.05 17.22 26.27
N LEU A 73 14.74 16.97 26.25
CA LEU A 73 14.15 15.93 25.43
C LEU A 73 13.52 16.56 24.20
N ILE A 74 13.83 16.00 23.03
CA ILE A 74 13.22 16.36 21.75
C ILE A 74 12.55 15.11 21.20
N ASP A 75 11.24 15.18 20.98
CA ASP A 75 10.44 14.08 20.43
C ASP A 75 10.57 12.79 21.28
N GLY A 76 10.77 12.96 22.60
CA GLY A 76 11.00 11.87 23.56
C GLY A 76 12.45 11.36 23.63
N ILE A 77 13.38 11.92 22.88
CA ILE A 77 14.80 11.55 22.85
C ILE A 77 15.61 12.53 23.70
N GLY A 78 16.38 12.02 24.66
CA GLY A 78 17.20 12.86 25.55
C GLY A 78 18.53 13.27 24.92
N SER A 79 18.90 14.55 25.09
CA SER A 79 20.19 15.07 24.62
C SER A 79 21.38 14.63 25.46
N GLY A 80 21.16 14.24 26.72
CA GLY A 80 22.20 14.28 27.76
C GLY A 80 22.50 15.71 28.21
N ALA A 81 23.51 15.88 29.02
CA ALA A 81 23.96 17.22 29.46
C ALA A 81 24.66 17.93 28.31
N LEU A 82 24.20 19.14 28.00
CA LEU A 82 24.77 20.04 26.99
C LEU A 82 25.35 21.27 27.68
N ASN A 83 26.50 21.74 27.19
CA ASN A 83 27.17 22.91 27.73
C ASN A 83 27.22 24.00 26.68
N LEU A 84 26.70 25.18 27.03
CA LEU A 84 26.86 26.41 26.26
C LEU A 84 28.32 26.86 26.30
N THR A 85 28.75 27.54 25.26
CA THR A 85 30.10 28.13 25.26
C THR A 85 30.15 29.30 26.24
N GLN A 86 31.06 29.22 27.19
CA GLN A 86 31.28 30.26 28.20
C GLN A 86 31.85 31.53 27.54
N LYS A 87 31.02 32.54 27.43
CA LYS A 87 31.36 33.86 26.88
C LYS A 87 30.24 34.87 27.13
N ASN A 88 30.48 36.12 26.74
CA ASN A 88 29.45 37.15 26.70
C ASN A 88 28.65 37.06 25.39
N TYR A 89 27.34 36.96 25.49
CA TYR A 89 26.42 37.00 24.36
C TYR A 89 25.82 38.40 24.24
N SER A 90 26.04 39.05 23.11
CA SER A 90 25.62 40.44 22.86
C SER A 90 24.35 40.54 22.00
N SER A 91 23.78 39.41 21.59
CA SER A 91 22.47 39.37 20.89
C SER A 91 21.72 38.10 21.16
N GLY A 92 20.39 38.19 21.17
CA GLY A 92 19.51 37.01 21.32
C GLY A 92 19.61 36.03 20.15
N ALA A 93 19.89 36.52 18.94
CA ALA A 93 20.12 35.68 17.79
C ALA A 93 21.39 34.82 17.92
N GLU A 94 22.46 35.40 18.47
CA GLU A 94 23.71 34.67 18.76
C GLU A 94 23.47 33.57 19.81
N LEU A 95 22.76 33.89 20.89
CA LEU A 95 22.40 32.92 21.92
C LEU A 95 21.48 31.80 21.39
N ALA A 96 20.49 32.15 20.62
CA ALA A 96 19.59 31.17 19.98
C ALA A 96 20.35 30.25 19.04
N ALA A 97 21.26 30.77 18.22
CA ALA A 97 22.09 29.99 17.33
C ALA A 97 23.02 29.02 18.08
N GLU A 98 23.59 29.45 19.20
CA GLU A 98 24.42 28.61 20.06
C GLU A 98 23.61 27.46 20.67
N ILE A 99 22.44 27.74 21.26
CA ILE A 99 21.55 26.74 21.83
C ILE A 99 21.15 25.72 20.76
N GLN A 100 20.72 26.19 19.58
CA GLN A 100 20.38 25.34 18.46
C GLN A 100 21.56 24.44 18.04
N ALA A 101 22.74 25.01 17.92
CA ALA A 101 23.94 24.28 17.53
C ALA A 101 24.28 23.18 18.53
N LYS A 102 24.23 23.49 19.84
CA LYS A 102 24.52 22.50 20.91
C LYS A 102 23.50 21.36 20.93
N ILE A 103 22.21 21.66 20.79
CA ILE A 103 21.14 20.64 20.74
C ILE A 103 21.35 19.77 19.51
N ASN A 104 21.48 20.35 18.32
CA ASN A 104 21.59 19.63 17.07
C ASN A 104 22.93 18.87 16.89
N ALA A 105 23.95 19.22 17.70
CA ALA A 105 25.23 18.53 17.75
C ALA A 105 25.24 17.31 18.73
N SER A 106 24.21 17.14 19.56
CA SER A 106 24.08 15.98 20.44
C SER A 106 24.05 14.70 19.64
N ASP A 107 24.97 13.76 19.88
CA ASP A 107 25.03 12.48 19.18
C ASP A 107 23.73 11.69 19.37
N SER A 108 23.18 11.68 20.60
CA SER A 108 21.93 10.99 20.90
C SER A 108 20.74 11.51 20.07
N LEU A 109 20.60 12.82 19.89
CA LEU A 109 19.54 13.42 19.08
C LEU A 109 19.78 13.17 17.59
N LYS A 110 21.01 13.40 17.13
CA LYS A 110 21.40 13.25 15.72
C LYS A 110 21.25 11.83 15.22
N ASP A 111 21.68 10.83 15.99
CA ASP A 111 21.58 9.41 15.63
C ASP A 111 20.12 8.92 15.51
N ASN A 112 19.19 9.60 16.20
CA ASN A 112 17.76 9.33 16.15
C ASN A 112 16.99 10.31 15.23
N GLY A 113 17.68 11.18 14.49
CA GLY A 113 17.06 12.12 13.55
C GLY A 113 16.29 13.27 14.18
N ALA A 114 16.44 13.48 15.50
CA ALA A 114 15.81 14.59 16.21
C ALA A 114 16.64 15.87 16.08
N SER A 115 15.97 17.00 15.82
CA SER A 115 16.60 18.30 15.71
C SER A 115 15.62 19.40 16.07
N VAL A 116 16.14 20.59 16.35
CA VAL A 116 15.37 21.77 16.74
C VAL A 116 15.67 22.98 15.89
N LEU A 117 14.73 23.91 15.89
CA LEU A 117 14.91 25.30 15.50
C LEU A 117 14.76 26.14 16.77
N VAL A 118 15.72 27.04 16.99
CA VAL A 118 15.67 28.01 18.11
C VAL A 118 15.59 29.41 17.55
N SER A 119 14.63 30.16 18.01
CA SER A 119 14.44 31.56 17.65
C SER A 119 14.46 32.44 18.89
N PHE A 120 14.76 33.71 18.66
CA PHE A 120 14.71 34.73 19.67
C PHE A 120 13.88 35.91 19.17
N SER A 121 12.90 36.30 19.92
CA SER A 121 12.00 37.40 19.58
C SER A 121 11.42 38.01 20.88
N ASP A 122 11.34 39.33 20.94
CA ASP A 122 10.72 40.06 22.06
C ASP A 122 11.31 39.69 23.45
N GLY A 123 12.63 39.48 23.51
CA GLY A 123 13.32 39.13 24.76
C GLY A 123 13.06 37.67 25.20
N LYS A 124 12.55 36.79 24.33
CA LYS A 124 12.24 35.41 24.63
C LYS A 124 12.95 34.45 23.67
N LEU A 125 13.39 33.35 24.22
CA LEU A 125 13.80 32.18 23.44
C LEU A 125 12.57 31.30 23.14
N GLN A 126 12.52 30.75 21.96
CA GLN A 126 11.56 29.74 21.60
C GLN A 126 12.30 28.54 20.97
N ILE A 127 12.07 27.36 21.50
CA ILE A 127 12.67 26.11 20.98
C ILE A 127 11.54 25.29 20.36
N SER A 128 11.65 24.97 19.10
CA SER A 128 10.67 24.12 18.38
C SER A 128 11.33 22.88 17.80
N SER A 129 10.69 21.71 17.93
CA SER A 129 11.13 20.51 17.23
C SER A 129 11.07 20.73 15.72
N ALA A 130 11.96 20.10 14.97
CA ALA A 130 11.89 20.08 13.51
C ALA A 130 10.77 19.16 13.00
N LEU A 131 10.33 18.19 13.81
CA LEU A 131 9.24 17.28 13.50
C LEU A 131 7.88 17.99 13.61
N TYR A 132 6.91 17.55 12.79
CA TYR A 132 5.51 17.93 12.92
C TYR A 132 4.70 16.77 13.49
N GLY A 133 3.55 17.09 14.10
CA GLY A 133 2.57 16.10 14.51
C GLY A 133 2.59 15.81 16.01
N ASP A 134 1.81 14.86 16.42
CA ASP A 134 1.54 14.51 17.83
C ASP A 134 2.78 13.95 18.57
N LYS A 135 3.75 13.45 17.83
CA LYS A 135 5.04 12.98 18.37
C LYS A 135 6.03 14.10 18.59
N SER A 136 5.77 15.27 18.02
CA SER A 136 6.64 16.43 18.15
C SER A 136 6.51 17.04 19.54
N SER A 137 7.62 17.11 20.29
CA SER A 137 7.64 17.64 21.64
C SER A 137 9.00 18.19 22.01
N VAL A 138 9.01 19.20 22.89
CA VAL A 138 10.20 19.80 23.49
C VAL A 138 9.99 19.86 24.99
N GLU A 139 10.95 19.36 25.76
CA GLU A 139 10.91 19.38 27.23
C GLU A 139 12.31 19.64 27.80
N ILE A 140 12.44 20.60 28.68
CA ILE A 140 13.69 20.81 29.44
C ILE A 140 13.62 19.94 30.69
N THR A 141 14.62 19.06 30.86
CA THR A 141 14.70 18.15 32.00
C THR A 141 15.63 18.63 33.09
N ALA A 142 16.63 19.43 32.73
CA ALA A 142 17.53 20.11 33.67
C ALA A 142 18.05 21.38 33.01
N ILE A 143 18.27 22.44 33.82
CA ILE A 143 18.86 23.69 33.36
C ILE A 143 19.47 24.44 34.53
N GLU A 144 20.71 24.88 34.37
CA GLU A 144 21.37 25.86 35.22
C GLU A 144 21.12 27.26 34.63
N GLY A 145 21.06 28.29 35.46
CA GLY A 145 20.81 29.63 34.97
C GLY A 145 19.42 29.84 34.32
N ALA A 146 18.42 29.07 34.72
CA ALA A 146 17.05 29.12 34.16
C ALA A 146 16.47 30.55 34.14
N ALA A 147 16.73 31.33 35.19
CA ALA A 147 16.28 32.71 35.30
C ALA A 147 16.91 33.65 34.28
N ASP A 148 18.16 33.40 33.91
CA ASP A 148 18.93 34.25 32.97
C ASP A 148 18.51 33.97 31.51
N LEU A 149 18.19 32.71 31.21
CA LEU A 149 17.77 32.27 29.88
C LEU A 149 16.25 32.39 29.64
N GLY A 150 15.48 32.66 30.70
CA GLY A 150 14.02 32.69 30.61
C GLY A 150 13.39 31.35 30.25
N LEU A 151 14.13 30.27 30.47
CA LEU A 151 13.69 28.91 30.23
C LEU A 151 13.41 28.21 31.57
N SER A 152 12.49 27.27 31.61
CA SER A 152 12.14 26.52 32.82
C SER A 152 12.06 25.01 32.54
N ILE A 153 12.36 24.23 33.59
CA ILE A 153 12.15 22.77 33.53
C ILE A 153 10.67 22.49 33.28
N GLY A 154 10.40 21.60 32.35
CA GLY A 154 9.06 21.14 31.99
C GLY A 154 8.86 20.99 30.50
N ALA A 155 7.69 20.44 30.17
CA ALA A 155 7.29 20.22 28.78
C ALA A 155 6.65 21.49 28.18
N GLY A 156 6.98 21.75 26.94
CA GLY A 156 6.30 22.74 26.11
C GLY A 156 4.97 22.25 25.57
N THR A 157 4.37 23.00 24.64
CA THR A 157 3.18 22.59 23.91
C THR A 157 3.54 21.52 22.88
N LYS A 158 2.82 20.41 22.88
CA LYS A 158 3.02 19.36 21.86
C LYS A 158 2.54 19.80 20.49
N GLY A 159 3.13 19.22 19.46
CA GLY A 159 2.65 19.35 18.10
C GLY A 159 1.32 18.62 17.89
N THR A 160 0.70 18.85 16.76
CA THR A 160 -0.54 18.20 16.33
C THR A 160 -0.39 17.69 14.90
N ASP A 161 -0.97 16.53 14.62
CA ASP A 161 -1.05 16.03 13.26
C ASP A 161 -2.02 16.87 12.42
N VAL A 162 -1.78 16.89 11.12
CA VAL A 162 -2.76 17.41 10.16
C VAL A 162 -4.04 16.58 10.27
N LYS A 163 -5.23 17.22 10.23
CA LYS A 163 -6.51 16.51 10.18
C LYS A 163 -7.36 17.06 9.05
N GLY A 164 -8.11 16.19 8.40
CA GLY A 164 -8.97 16.60 7.30
C GLY A 164 -9.58 15.45 6.54
N THR A 165 -10.25 15.81 5.44
CA THR A 165 -10.96 14.89 4.57
C THR A 165 -10.40 14.92 3.15
N ILE A 166 -10.41 13.76 2.50
CA ILE A 166 -10.11 13.59 1.08
C ILE A 166 -11.34 12.95 0.44
N GLY A 167 -11.93 13.63 -0.56
CA GLY A 167 -13.17 13.16 -1.19
C GLY A 167 -14.37 13.11 -0.23
N GLY A 168 -14.35 13.94 0.83
CA GLY A 168 -15.41 14.00 1.85
C GLY A 168 -15.34 12.89 2.91
N GLN A 169 -14.32 12.05 2.90
CA GLN A 169 -14.06 11.02 3.91
C GLN A 169 -12.88 11.39 4.80
N GLU A 170 -12.97 11.13 6.11
CA GLU A 170 -11.86 11.33 7.04
C GLU A 170 -10.64 10.53 6.57
N ALA A 171 -9.48 11.21 6.56
CA ALA A 171 -8.21 10.62 6.20
C ALA A 171 -7.39 10.24 7.45
N ASP A 172 -6.51 9.26 7.32
CA ASP A 172 -5.52 8.93 8.35
C ASP A 172 -4.43 10.01 8.37
N SER A 173 -4.05 10.41 9.57
CA SER A 173 -3.15 11.54 9.81
C SER A 173 -1.82 11.10 10.38
N LEU A 174 -0.72 11.66 9.86
CA LEU A 174 0.63 11.49 10.44
C LEU A 174 1.49 12.71 10.11
N GLY A 175 1.84 13.52 11.09
CA GLY A 175 2.60 14.75 10.88
C GLY A 175 1.91 15.69 9.90
N THR A 176 2.54 15.96 8.77
CA THR A 176 2.01 16.79 7.68
C THR A 176 1.27 16.01 6.59
N VAL A 177 1.04 14.71 6.80
CA VAL A 177 0.56 13.81 5.75
C VAL A 177 -0.84 13.30 6.05
N LEU A 178 -1.73 13.32 5.05
CA LEU A 178 -3.02 12.63 5.07
C LEU A 178 -2.98 11.42 4.12
N THR A 179 -3.51 10.30 4.61
CA THR A 179 -3.73 9.09 3.81
C THR A 179 -5.22 8.89 3.60
N GLY A 180 -5.65 8.88 2.35
CA GLY A 180 -7.05 8.76 1.95
C GLY A 180 -7.65 7.39 2.29
N ARG A 181 -8.98 7.38 2.47
CA ARG A 181 -9.83 6.20 2.68
C ARG A 181 -10.90 6.11 1.60
N GLY A 182 -11.61 4.99 1.56
CA GLY A 182 -12.69 4.76 0.59
C GLY A 182 -12.18 4.79 -0.86
N GLU A 183 -12.76 5.62 -1.72
CA GLU A 183 -12.35 5.76 -3.13
C GLU A 183 -10.92 6.34 -3.28
N ALA A 184 -10.48 7.16 -2.30
CA ALA A 184 -9.12 7.69 -2.21
C ALA A 184 -8.17 6.76 -1.45
N SER A 185 -8.54 5.51 -1.17
CA SER A 185 -7.74 4.58 -0.33
C SER A 185 -6.30 4.50 -0.78
N GLY A 186 -5.37 4.74 0.17
CA GLY A 186 -3.93 4.72 -0.09
C GLY A 186 -3.37 5.91 -0.87
N MET A 187 -4.18 6.94 -1.17
CA MET A 187 -3.68 8.22 -1.67
C MET A 187 -3.00 8.97 -0.53
N ILE A 188 -1.74 9.36 -0.72
CA ILE A 188 -0.95 10.10 0.25
C ILE A 188 -0.74 11.53 -0.23
N LEU A 189 -1.22 12.48 0.58
CA LEU A 189 -1.08 13.91 0.35
C LEU A 189 -0.24 14.54 1.48
N GLU A 190 0.74 15.34 1.12
CA GLU A 190 1.56 16.12 2.04
C GLU A 190 1.15 17.59 2.01
N PHE A 191 1.09 18.23 3.18
CA PHE A 191 0.74 19.62 3.36
C PHE A 191 1.96 20.41 3.81
N SER A 192 2.49 21.26 2.93
CA SER A 192 3.68 22.07 3.20
C SER A 192 3.37 23.40 3.89
N GLY A 193 2.10 23.73 4.06
CA GLY A 193 1.67 24.98 4.70
C GLY A 193 0.20 25.32 4.45
N GLY A 194 -0.18 26.56 4.78
CA GLY A 194 -1.53 27.08 4.61
C GLY A 194 -2.38 26.99 5.88
N SER A 195 -3.65 27.36 5.75
CA SER A 195 -4.62 27.36 6.86
C SER A 195 -5.63 26.21 6.73
N ALA A 196 -6.32 25.93 7.81
CA ALA A 196 -7.50 25.05 7.81
C ALA A 196 -8.59 25.59 6.86
N GLY A 197 -9.42 24.70 6.35
CA GLY A 197 -10.48 24.98 5.40
C GLY A 197 -10.32 24.22 4.08
N ASN A 198 -11.04 24.68 3.06
CA ASN A 198 -11.00 24.07 1.73
C ASN A 198 -9.61 24.30 1.09
N ARG A 199 -8.98 23.20 0.67
CA ARG A 199 -7.66 23.17 0.05
C ARG A 199 -7.73 22.77 -1.45
N GLY A 200 -8.89 23.03 -2.07
CA GLY A 200 -9.08 22.72 -3.48
C GLY A 200 -9.31 21.24 -3.74
N SER A 201 -8.80 20.75 -4.85
CA SER A 201 -9.01 19.37 -5.28
C SER A 201 -7.72 18.74 -5.81
N VAL A 202 -7.62 17.44 -5.64
CA VAL A 202 -6.59 16.60 -6.25
C VAL A 202 -7.24 15.78 -7.37
N PHE A 203 -6.72 15.91 -8.58
CA PHE A 203 -7.08 15.07 -9.71
C PHE A 203 -6.15 13.89 -9.78
N PHE A 204 -6.68 12.70 -9.58
CA PHE A 204 -5.91 11.47 -9.64
C PHE A 204 -6.26 10.69 -10.90
N ASN A 205 -5.23 10.27 -11.63
CA ASN A 205 -5.35 9.41 -12.80
C ASN A 205 -4.38 8.23 -12.69
N ARG A 206 -4.90 7.04 -12.95
CA ARG A 206 -4.07 5.86 -13.17
C ARG A 206 -3.54 5.90 -14.59
N GLY A 207 -2.23 5.81 -14.76
CA GLY A 207 -1.63 5.72 -16.07
C GLY A 207 -2.14 4.51 -16.87
N ILE A 208 -2.01 4.56 -18.18
CA ILE A 208 -2.44 3.48 -19.10
C ILE A 208 -1.74 2.15 -18.74
N ALA A 209 -0.48 2.21 -18.34
CA ALA A 209 0.27 1.01 -17.95
C ALA A 209 -0.33 0.32 -16.70
N ASP A 210 -0.73 1.08 -15.69
CA ASP A 210 -1.35 0.56 -14.47
C ASP A 210 -2.76 0.00 -14.75
N GLN A 211 -3.52 0.65 -15.63
CA GLN A 211 -4.82 0.14 -16.09
C GLN A 211 -4.66 -1.18 -16.86
N LEU A 212 -3.67 -1.27 -17.74
CA LEU A 212 -3.37 -2.47 -18.50
C LEU A 212 -2.91 -3.62 -17.59
N ASP A 213 -2.03 -3.34 -16.62
CA ASP A 213 -1.61 -4.32 -15.61
C ASP A 213 -2.81 -4.84 -14.80
N SER A 214 -3.70 -3.96 -14.39
CA SER A 214 -4.93 -4.32 -13.67
C SER A 214 -5.86 -5.20 -14.51
N LEU A 215 -6.02 -4.91 -15.81
CA LEU A 215 -6.81 -5.70 -16.75
C LEU A 215 -6.18 -7.09 -16.96
N ILE A 216 -4.88 -7.15 -17.23
CA ILE A 216 -4.15 -8.41 -17.43
C ILE A 216 -4.22 -9.27 -16.16
N THR A 217 -3.96 -8.68 -15.01
CA THR A 217 -4.05 -9.36 -13.71
C THR A 217 -5.48 -9.86 -13.45
N GLY A 218 -6.49 -9.08 -13.83
CA GLY A 218 -7.90 -9.47 -13.74
C GLY A 218 -8.24 -10.70 -14.59
N PHE A 219 -7.64 -10.82 -15.80
CA PHE A 219 -7.82 -11.98 -16.68
C PHE A 219 -7.02 -13.22 -16.23
N LEU A 220 -5.90 -13.02 -15.51
CA LEU A 220 -5.01 -14.10 -15.06
C LEU A 220 -5.36 -14.62 -13.64
N LYS A 221 -6.24 -13.97 -12.92
CA LYS A 221 -6.67 -14.44 -11.59
C LYS A 221 -7.43 -15.76 -11.70
N SER A 222 -7.27 -16.61 -10.69
CA SER A 222 -8.15 -17.77 -10.44
C SER A 222 -9.60 -17.30 -10.38
N ASP A 223 -10.53 -18.07 -10.96
CA ASP A 223 -11.95 -17.70 -11.19
C ASP A 223 -12.16 -16.56 -12.22
N SER A 224 -11.16 -16.28 -13.06
CA SER A 224 -11.30 -15.32 -14.16
C SER A 224 -12.13 -15.89 -15.32
N LEU A 225 -12.47 -14.99 -16.26
CA LEU A 225 -13.19 -15.39 -17.48
C LEU A 225 -12.41 -16.44 -18.30
N ILE A 226 -11.08 -16.39 -18.26
CA ILE A 226 -10.19 -17.34 -18.94
C ILE A 226 -10.23 -18.69 -18.22
N ASP A 227 -10.14 -18.70 -16.89
CA ASP A 227 -10.23 -19.92 -16.08
C ASP A 227 -11.57 -20.62 -16.28
N ALA A 228 -12.68 -19.89 -16.17
CA ALA A 228 -14.02 -20.44 -16.41
C ALA A 228 -14.19 -21.04 -17.83
N ARG A 229 -13.54 -20.42 -18.84
CA ARG A 229 -13.51 -20.94 -20.21
C ARG A 229 -12.67 -22.20 -20.33
N THR A 230 -11.52 -22.23 -19.66
CA THR A 230 -10.60 -23.38 -19.66
C THR A 230 -11.25 -24.57 -18.96
N ASP A 231 -11.89 -24.37 -17.83
CA ASP A 231 -12.63 -25.40 -17.10
C ASP A 231 -13.81 -25.92 -17.89
N GLY A 232 -14.58 -25.03 -18.53
CA GLY A 232 -15.67 -25.42 -19.41
C GLY A 232 -15.22 -26.22 -20.64
N LEU A 233 -14.05 -25.92 -21.21
CA LEU A 233 -13.45 -26.70 -22.29
C LEU A 233 -12.96 -28.05 -21.79
N SER A 234 -12.31 -28.11 -20.63
CA SER A 234 -11.85 -29.34 -19.99
C SER A 234 -13.01 -30.29 -19.71
N SER A 235 -14.11 -29.78 -19.14
CA SER A 235 -15.33 -30.57 -18.93
C SER A 235 -15.92 -31.13 -20.24
N ARG A 236 -15.93 -30.33 -21.31
CA ARG A 236 -16.38 -30.79 -22.62
C ARG A 236 -15.49 -31.87 -23.21
N ILE A 237 -14.19 -31.80 -23.03
CA ILE A 237 -13.26 -32.83 -23.46
C ILE A 237 -13.53 -34.13 -22.69
N GLU A 238 -13.81 -34.05 -21.40
CA GLU A 238 -14.15 -35.18 -20.56
C GLU A 238 -15.47 -35.84 -21.02
N ASP A 239 -16.52 -35.06 -21.24
CA ASP A 239 -17.79 -35.52 -21.81
C ASP A 239 -17.62 -36.25 -23.17
N ILE A 240 -16.79 -35.67 -24.06
CA ILE A 240 -16.52 -36.29 -25.37
C ILE A 240 -15.77 -37.62 -25.21
N ASN A 241 -14.82 -37.69 -24.28
CA ASN A 241 -14.09 -38.93 -24.01
C ASN A 241 -15.01 -40.03 -23.45
N GLU A 242 -15.94 -39.68 -22.55
CA GLU A 242 -16.96 -40.58 -22.03
C GLU A 242 -17.89 -41.09 -23.16
N GLN A 243 -18.35 -40.18 -24.03
CA GLN A 243 -19.18 -40.54 -25.18
C GLN A 243 -18.45 -41.47 -26.14
N ARG A 244 -17.16 -41.24 -26.41
CA ARG A 244 -16.32 -42.13 -27.23
C ARG A 244 -16.16 -43.50 -26.59
N SER A 245 -15.93 -43.56 -25.28
CA SER A 245 -15.83 -44.84 -24.55
C SER A 245 -17.14 -45.62 -24.62
N ALA A 246 -18.26 -44.95 -24.38
CA ALA A 246 -19.59 -45.56 -24.50
C ALA A 246 -19.90 -46.06 -25.92
N LEU A 247 -19.50 -45.30 -26.95
CA LEU A 247 -19.65 -45.70 -28.35
C LEU A 247 -18.79 -46.92 -28.68
N ASN A 248 -17.54 -46.98 -28.25
CA ASN A 248 -16.65 -48.13 -28.43
C ASN A 248 -17.27 -49.39 -27.79
N THR A 249 -17.75 -49.29 -26.56
CA THR A 249 -18.41 -50.40 -25.86
C THR A 249 -19.65 -50.89 -26.63
N LYS A 250 -20.45 -49.97 -27.25
CA LYS A 250 -21.58 -50.34 -28.10
C LYS A 250 -21.12 -51.04 -29.39
N LEU A 251 -20.03 -50.58 -30.01
CA LEU A 251 -19.45 -51.20 -31.20
C LEU A 251 -18.94 -52.61 -30.89
N ASP A 252 -18.21 -52.82 -29.81
CA ASP A 252 -17.71 -54.13 -29.37
C ASP A 252 -18.89 -55.09 -29.10
N THR A 253 -19.96 -54.59 -28.47
CA THR A 253 -21.18 -55.39 -28.21
C THR A 253 -21.89 -55.75 -29.51
N LEU A 254 -21.96 -54.81 -30.46
CA LEU A 254 -22.55 -55.08 -31.80
C LEU A 254 -21.73 -56.10 -32.56
N GLU A 255 -20.41 -55.95 -32.58
CA GLU A 255 -19.48 -56.86 -33.21
C GLU A 255 -19.63 -58.27 -32.64
N ALA A 256 -19.60 -58.43 -31.33
CA ALA A 256 -19.77 -59.71 -30.65
C ALA A 256 -21.15 -60.34 -30.99
N ARG A 257 -22.22 -59.54 -31.12
CA ARG A 257 -23.55 -60.02 -31.53
C ARG A 257 -23.57 -60.48 -32.97
N LEU A 258 -22.93 -59.71 -33.87
CA LEU A 258 -22.83 -60.10 -35.29
C LEU A 258 -22.03 -61.38 -35.44
N TYR A 259 -20.89 -61.54 -34.76
CA TYR A 259 -20.16 -62.81 -34.79
C TYR A 259 -20.98 -64.01 -34.31
N LYS A 260 -21.74 -63.83 -33.23
CA LYS A 260 -22.68 -64.92 -32.78
C LYS A 260 -23.75 -65.27 -33.84
N GLN A 261 -24.33 -64.27 -34.51
CA GLN A 261 -25.30 -64.45 -35.55
C GLN A 261 -24.69 -65.16 -36.78
N PHE A 262 -23.47 -64.74 -37.21
CA PHE A 262 -22.78 -65.40 -38.32
C PHE A 262 -22.44 -66.86 -37.98
N ASN A 263 -21.87 -67.10 -36.79
CA ASN A 263 -21.55 -68.47 -36.37
C ASN A 263 -22.81 -69.35 -36.25
N ALA A 264 -23.91 -68.80 -35.77
CA ALA A 264 -25.16 -69.55 -35.73
C ALA A 264 -25.72 -69.84 -37.16
N MET A 265 -25.58 -68.86 -38.06
CA MET A 265 -25.98 -69.05 -39.47
C MET A 265 -25.10 -70.12 -40.17
N ASP A 266 -23.76 -70.07 -39.93
CA ASP A 266 -22.82 -71.08 -40.46
C ASP A 266 -23.16 -72.50 -39.95
N GLN A 267 -23.53 -72.63 -38.67
CA GLN A 267 -24.02 -73.92 -38.13
C GLN A 267 -25.31 -74.38 -38.78
N ILE A 268 -26.27 -73.49 -39.01
CA ILE A 268 -27.52 -73.85 -39.71
C ILE A 268 -27.23 -74.25 -41.15
N VAL A 269 -26.41 -73.54 -41.88
CA VAL A 269 -26.02 -73.88 -43.24
C VAL A 269 -25.31 -75.22 -43.27
N ALA A 270 -24.37 -75.50 -42.37
CA ALA A 270 -23.69 -76.78 -42.25
C ALA A 270 -24.68 -77.93 -41.95
N GLN A 271 -25.67 -77.68 -41.08
CA GLN A 271 -26.71 -78.62 -40.72
C GLN A 271 -27.68 -78.90 -41.94
N LEU A 272 -28.00 -77.83 -42.68
CA LEU A 272 -28.84 -77.97 -43.90
C LEU A 272 -28.06 -78.73 -44.99
N GLN A 273 -26.79 -78.47 -45.18
CA GLN A 273 -25.93 -79.22 -46.10
C GLN A 273 -25.88 -80.70 -45.70
N SER A 274 -25.60 -80.98 -44.42
CA SER A 274 -25.62 -82.37 -43.89
C SER A 274 -26.97 -83.07 -44.10
N THR A 275 -28.06 -82.33 -43.83
CA THR A 275 -29.39 -82.86 -44.05
C THR A 275 -29.71 -83.10 -45.53
N GLY A 276 -29.24 -82.17 -46.40
CA GLY A 276 -29.28 -82.30 -47.86
C GLY A 276 -28.59 -83.57 -48.36
N SER A 277 -27.33 -83.73 -47.91
CA SER A 277 -26.52 -84.92 -48.25
C SER A 277 -27.12 -86.20 -47.70
N PHE A 278 -27.72 -86.14 -46.49
CA PHE A 278 -28.46 -87.29 -45.94
C PHE A 278 -29.71 -87.66 -46.82
N LEU A 279 -30.49 -86.67 -47.25
CA LEU A 279 -31.65 -86.85 -48.11
C LEU A 279 -31.27 -87.36 -49.50
N GLU A 280 -30.14 -86.85 -50.08
CA GLU A 280 -29.55 -87.36 -51.32
C GLU A 280 -29.25 -88.85 -51.17
N GLN A 281 -28.52 -89.19 -50.09
CA GLN A 281 -28.19 -90.61 -49.80
C GLN A 281 -29.40 -91.50 -49.57
N GLN A 282 -30.47 -90.97 -48.92
CA GLN A 282 -31.72 -91.69 -48.73
C GLN A 282 -32.48 -91.86 -50.05
N LEU A 283 -32.48 -90.85 -50.92
CA LEU A 283 -33.07 -90.89 -52.25
C LEU A 283 -32.36 -91.94 -53.19
N ASP A 284 -31.02 -91.99 -53.12
CA ASP A 284 -30.23 -92.94 -53.88
C ASP A 284 -30.43 -94.40 -53.40
N ASN A 285 -30.80 -94.58 -52.13
CA ASN A 285 -31.04 -95.88 -51.54
C ASN A 285 -32.55 -96.33 -51.58
N LEU A 286 -33.41 -95.54 -52.20
CA LEU A 286 -34.84 -95.98 -52.41
C LEU A 286 -34.94 -96.99 -53.54
N PRO A 287 -35.45 -98.21 -53.28
CA PRO A 287 -35.62 -99.17 -54.33
C PRO A 287 -36.82 -98.74 -55.25
N GLY A 288 -36.48 -98.36 -56.46
CA GLY A 288 -37.51 -98.11 -57.47
C GLY A 288 -37.51 -96.79 -58.21
N VAL A 289 -36.48 -95.86 -57.99
CA VAL A 289 -36.37 -94.63 -58.77
C VAL A 289 -35.27 -94.81 -59.82
N VAL A 290 -35.61 -95.17 -60.99
CA VAL A 290 -34.72 -95.16 -62.14
C VAL A 290 -34.62 -93.71 -62.63
N ARG A 291 -33.46 -93.05 -62.49
CA ARG A 291 -33.12 -91.79 -63.21
C ARG A 291 -32.81 -92.19 -64.66
N GLU A 292 -33.65 -91.91 -65.60
CA GLU A 292 -33.25 -91.83 -67.02
C GLU A 292 -32.30 -90.64 -67.18
N LYS A 293 -31.25 -90.90 -67.96
CA LYS A 293 -30.17 -89.93 -68.27
C LYS A 293 -30.67 -88.74 -69.05
#